data_bf185af0bbc05139802df78e19ee2531
#
_entry.id   bf185af0bbc05139802df78e19ee2531
#
_cell.length_a   1.000
_cell.length_b   1.000
_cell.length_c   1.000
_cell.angle_alpha   90.00
_cell.angle_beta   90.00
_cell.angle_gamma   90.00
#
_symmetry.space_group_name_H-M   'P 1'
#
loop_
_entity.id
_entity.type
_entity.pdbx_description
1 polymer ?
#
loop_
_entity_poly.entity_id
_entity_poly.type
_entity_poly.pdbx_seq_one_letter_code
_entity_poly.pdbx_strand_id
1 'polypeptide(L)'
;MLGSIDCMHWEWKNYPKAYAGAYQGKSRRSSIILEAVASYDLWIWHAFFGMPGSNNDLNVVERSTLFNDLANGRSTPCTFTLGGNTYDHGYYLGDGIYPKWSTIVKTIPNPQNNKQSKFAAMQEGQRKDVESAFVVLQSRFAIVSNPCRFWSPVKIAKITYTFFYFTQYDYKG
;
A
#
# COMPACT_ATOMS: atom_id res chain seq x y z
N MET A 1 15.91 -0.58 2.62
CA MET A 1 14.44 -0.45 2.65
C MET A 1 13.96 -0.27 1.22
N LEU A 2 12.98 -1.08 0.78
CA LEU A 2 12.41 -0.99 -0.57
C LEU A 2 11.23 0.00 -0.64
N GLY A 3 10.53 0.20 0.46
CA GLY A 3 9.44 1.15 0.59
C GLY A 3 8.54 0.83 1.76
N SER A 4 7.49 1.62 1.92
CA SER A 4 6.38 1.38 2.84
C SER A 4 5.15 0.93 2.08
N ILE A 5 4.36 0.05 2.70
CA ILE A 5 3.16 -0.54 2.12
C ILE A 5 1.94 -0.17 2.93
N ASP A 6 0.85 0.18 2.23
CA ASP A 6 -0.46 0.43 2.82
C ASP A 6 -1.59 0.30 1.79
N CYS A 7 -2.82 0.27 2.28
CA CYS A 7 -4.03 0.20 1.47
C CYS A 7 -4.89 1.45 1.62
N MET A 8 -5.27 2.04 0.51
CA MET A 8 -6.22 3.15 0.45
C MET A 8 -7.59 2.65 -0.04
N HIS A 9 -8.66 3.08 0.63
CA HIS A 9 -10.03 2.83 0.20
C HIS A 9 -10.57 4.01 -0.60
N TRP A 10 -10.82 3.80 -1.90
CA TRP A 10 -11.47 4.79 -2.73
C TRP A 10 -12.97 4.53 -2.77
N GLU A 11 -13.77 5.49 -2.31
CA GLU A 11 -15.23 5.37 -2.29
C GLU A 11 -15.77 5.23 -3.72
N TRP A 12 -16.66 4.25 -3.92
CA TRP A 12 -17.27 3.96 -5.22
C TRP A 12 -18.79 4.16 -5.18
N LYS A 13 -19.26 5.29 -5.71
CA LYS A 13 -20.66 5.68 -5.65
C LYS A 13 -21.58 4.82 -6.53
N ASN A 14 -21.11 4.48 -7.73
CA ASN A 14 -21.90 3.77 -8.74
C ASN A 14 -21.52 2.26 -8.82
N TYR A 15 -21.25 1.64 -7.67
CA TYR A 15 -20.99 0.21 -7.60
C TYR A 15 -22.23 -0.61 -8.06
N PRO A 16 -22.05 -1.79 -8.67
CA PRO A 16 -23.14 -2.66 -9.04
C PRO A 16 -23.89 -3.16 -7.80
N LYS A 17 -25.19 -2.85 -7.70
CA LYS A 17 -26.03 -3.19 -6.53
C LYS A 17 -26.03 -4.68 -6.19
N ALA A 18 -25.90 -5.55 -7.20
CA ALA A 18 -25.80 -7.00 -7.01
C ALA A 18 -24.59 -7.42 -6.12
N TYR A 19 -23.57 -6.59 -6.03
CA TYR A 19 -22.35 -6.85 -5.24
C TYR A 19 -22.21 -5.94 -4.03
N ALA A 20 -23.30 -5.29 -3.57
CA ALA A 20 -23.28 -4.32 -2.47
C ALA A 20 -22.54 -4.85 -1.23
N GLY A 21 -22.82 -6.07 -0.80
CA GLY A 21 -22.18 -6.69 0.35
C GLY A 21 -20.66 -6.88 0.21
N ALA A 22 -20.19 -7.13 -1.01
CA ALA A 22 -18.76 -7.30 -1.26
C ALA A 22 -17.98 -5.98 -1.22
N TYR A 23 -18.57 -4.88 -1.67
CA TYR A 23 -17.90 -3.58 -1.72
C TYR A 23 -18.08 -2.75 -0.45
N GLN A 24 -19.06 -3.07 0.40
CA GLN A 24 -19.38 -2.34 1.61
C GLN A 24 -18.47 -2.78 2.77
N GLY A 25 -17.49 -1.96 3.09
CA GLY A 25 -16.58 -2.17 4.21
C GLY A 25 -17.15 -1.73 5.56
N LYS A 26 -16.29 -1.68 6.58
CA LYS A 26 -16.63 -1.26 7.97
C LYS A 26 -17.31 0.10 8.04
N SER A 27 -16.99 1.02 7.16
CA SER A 27 -17.57 2.37 7.07
C SER A 27 -19.00 2.42 6.52
N ARG A 28 -19.58 1.28 6.15
CA ARG A 28 -20.86 1.17 5.42
C ARG A 28 -20.89 1.89 4.06
N ARG A 29 -19.77 2.39 3.60
CA ARG A 29 -19.60 2.96 2.27
C ARG A 29 -18.96 1.93 1.36
N SER A 30 -19.45 1.86 0.13
CA SER A 30 -18.85 0.98 -0.87
C SER A 30 -17.55 1.60 -1.37
N SER A 31 -16.49 0.80 -1.40
CA SER A 31 -15.16 1.24 -1.83
C SER A 31 -14.44 0.16 -2.63
N ILE A 32 -13.43 0.60 -3.37
CA ILE A 32 -12.44 -0.26 -4.02
C ILE A 32 -11.10 0.00 -3.35
N ILE A 33 -10.35 -1.06 -3.08
CA ILE A 33 -9.06 -0.97 -2.42
C ILE A 33 -7.97 -0.78 -3.46
N LEU A 34 -7.04 0.10 -3.11
CA LEU A 34 -5.77 0.31 -3.75
C LEU A 34 -4.67 0.01 -2.75
N GLU A 35 -3.89 -1.04 -2.99
CA GLU A 35 -2.64 -1.29 -2.31
C GLU A 35 -1.51 -0.64 -3.09
N ALA A 36 -0.57 -0.01 -2.40
CA ALA A 36 0.62 0.53 -3.02
C ALA A 36 1.86 0.36 -2.13
N VAL A 37 3.01 0.37 -2.79
CA VAL A 37 4.32 0.49 -2.15
C VAL A 37 4.98 1.76 -2.63
N ALA A 38 5.36 2.64 -1.71
CA ALA A 38 6.06 3.88 -2.02
C ALA A 38 7.37 4.00 -1.24
N SER A 39 8.38 4.60 -1.86
CA SER A 39 9.64 4.97 -1.22
C SER A 39 9.55 6.37 -0.60
N TYR A 40 10.61 6.77 0.13
CA TYR A 40 10.69 8.05 0.85
C TYR A 40 10.52 9.29 -0.05
N ASP A 41 10.85 9.16 -1.34
CA ASP A 41 10.66 10.17 -2.37
C ASP A 41 9.26 10.15 -3.01
N LEU A 42 8.33 9.43 -2.40
CA LEU A 42 6.94 9.24 -2.82
C LEU A 42 6.77 8.56 -4.19
N TRP A 43 7.84 7.91 -4.69
CA TRP A 43 7.75 7.10 -5.88
C TRP A 43 7.01 5.79 -5.59
N ILE A 44 5.96 5.52 -6.38
CA ILE A 44 5.13 4.33 -6.24
C ILE A 44 5.73 3.21 -7.10
N TRP A 45 6.34 2.22 -6.45
CA TRP A 45 6.99 1.07 -7.08
C TRP A 45 6.05 -0.05 -7.45
N HIS A 46 4.97 -0.19 -6.69
CA HIS A 46 3.96 -1.21 -6.88
C HIS A 46 2.59 -0.64 -6.56
N ALA A 47 1.60 -1.05 -7.35
CA ALA A 47 0.20 -0.76 -7.09
C ALA A 47 -0.66 -1.96 -7.51
N PHE A 48 -1.56 -2.38 -6.62
CA PHE A 48 -2.55 -3.41 -6.88
C PHE A 48 -3.94 -2.85 -6.61
N PHE A 49 -4.79 -2.84 -7.63
CA PHE A 49 -6.08 -2.16 -7.59
C PHE A 49 -7.23 -3.08 -7.97
N GLY A 50 -8.39 -2.89 -7.32
CA GLY A 50 -9.65 -3.51 -7.72
C GLY A 50 -10.26 -4.46 -6.71
N MET A 51 -9.64 -4.66 -5.54
CA MET A 51 -10.23 -5.46 -4.48
C MET A 51 -11.45 -4.77 -3.87
N PRO A 52 -12.54 -5.53 -3.59
CA PRO A 52 -13.71 -5.00 -2.92
C PRO A 52 -13.39 -4.49 -1.51
N GLY A 53 -14.00 -3.37 -1.13
CA GLY A 53 -13.74 -2.68 0.14
C GLY A 53 -14.14 -3.42 1.41
N SER A 54 -14.85 -4.55 1.32
CA SER A 54 -15.09 -5.44 2.47
C SER A 54 -13.86 -6.25 2.88
N ASN A 55 -12.86 -6.36 2.00
CA ASN A 55 -11.62 -7.05 2.32
C ASN A 55 -10.79 -6.22 3.28
N ASN A 56 -10.05 -6.90 4.15
CA ASN A 56 -9.00 -6.30 4.96
C ASN A 56 -7.67 -6.34 4.19
N ASP A 57 -6.66 -5.64 4.71
CA ASP A 57 -5.35 -5.55 4.06
C ASP A 57 -4.67 -6.92 3.92
N LEU A 58 -4.92 -7.87 4.83
CA LEU A 58 -4.42 -9.25 4.70
C LEU A 58 -4.96 -9.94 3.46
N ASN A 59 -6.27 -9.82 3.20
CA ASN A 59 -6.89 -10.42 2.02
C ASN A 59 -6.37 -9.77 0.72
N VAL A 60 -6.02 -8.49 0.78
CA VAL A 60 -5.41 -7.77 -0.35
C VAL A 60 -4.01 -8.30 -0.60
N VAL A 61 -3.20 -8.44 0.45
CA VAL A 61 -1.84 -8.98 0.40
C VAL A 61 -1.81 -10.38 -0.22
N GLU A 62 -2.71 -11.27 0.19
CA GLU A 62 -2.79 -12.63 -0.33
C GLU A 62 -3.06 -12.70 -1.85
N ARG A 63 -3.64 -11.65 -2.41
CA ARG A 63 -3.97 -11.56 -3.84
C ARG A 63 -3.05 -10.64 -4.63
N SER A 64 -2.25 -9.85 -3.94
CA SER A 64 -1.28 -8.96 -4.56
C SER A 64 -0.16 -9.75 -5.22
N THR A 65 0.19 -9.36 -6.44
CA THR A 65 1.28 -9.99 -7.20
C THR A 65 2.62 -9.84 -6.49
N LEU A 66 2.87 -8.72 -5.83
CA LEU A 66 4.08 -8.48 -5.05
C LEU A 66 4.26 -9.55 -3.96
N PHE A 67 3.22 -9.82 -3.20
CA PHE A 67 3.30 -10.78 -2.10
C PHE A 67 3.32 -12.22 -2.57
N ASN A 68 2.65 -12.53 -3.67
CA ASN A 68 2.81 -13.83 -4.33
C ASN A 68 4.26 -14.08 -4.74
N ASP A 69 4.94 -13.06 -5.23
CA ASP A 69 6.36 -13.17 -5.59
C ASP A 69 7.24 -13.35 -4.34
N LEU A 70 6.99 -12.57 -3.28
CA LEU A 70 7.70 -12.74 -2.00
C LEU A 70 7.47 -14.12 -1.38
N ALA A 71 6.24 -14.61 -1.36
CA ALA A 71 5.90 -15.93 -0.83
C ALA A 71 6.56 -17.08 -1.61
N ASN A 72 6.81 -16.88 -2.91
CA ASN A 72 7.52 -17.83 -3.77
C ASN A 72 9.04 -17.62 -3.80
N GLY A 73 9.60 -16.82 -2.89
CA GLY A 73 11.03 -16.53 -2.81
C GLY A 73 11.56 -15.63 -3.94
N ARG A 74 10.68 -14.99 -4.71
CA ARG A 74 11.03 -14.04 -5.76
C ARG A 74 11.08 -12.62 -5.20
N SER A 75 12.00 -12.37 -4.27
CA SER A 75 12.24 -11.01 -3.77
C SER A 75 13.15 -10.24 -4.69
N THR A 76 13.07 -8.91 -4.65
CA THR A 76 14.04 -8.05 -5.34
C THR A 76 15.45 -8.31 -4.78
N PRO A 77 16.41 -8.72 -5.60
CA PRO A 77 17.77 -8.96 -5.14
C PRO A 77 18.36 -7.69 -4.53
N CYS A 78 18.79 -7.78 -3.29
CA CYS A 78 19.35 -6.64 -2.56
C CYS A 78 20.28 -7.17 -1.46
N THR A 79 21.58 -6.99 -1.62
CA THR A 79 22.56 -7.39 -0.61
C THR A 79 23.04 -6.18 0.17
N PHE A 80 22.95 -6.23 1.49
CA PHE A 80 23.47 -5.17 2.37
C PHE A 80 23.97 -5.76 3.69
N THR A 81 24.88 -5.04 4.34
CA THR A 81 25.44 -5.45 5.64
C THR A 81 25.01 -4.47 6.71
N LEU A 82 24.46 -4.98 7.81
CA LEU A 82 24.04 -4.20 8.96
C LEU A 82 24.49 -4.90 10.26
N GLY A 83 25.21 -4.19 11.12
CA GLY A 83 25.68 -4.72 12.40
C GLY A 83 26.57 -5.96 12.27
N GLY A 84 27.32 -6.09 11.18
CA GLY A 84 28.18 -7.26 10.89
C GLY A 84 27.47 -8.46 10.25
N ASN A 85 26.14 -8.40 10.09
CA ASN A 85 25.36 -9.43 9.40
C ASN A 85 25.06 -9.01 7.97
N THR A 86 25.16 -9.95 7.03
CA THR A 86 24.80 -9.73 5.63
C THR A 86 23.39 -10.25 5.36
N TYR A 87 22.60 -9.43 4.68
CA TYR A 87 21.23 -9.73 4.26
C TYR A 87 21.18 -9.75 2.74
N ASP A 88 20.46 -10.67 2.17
CA ASP A 88 20.35 -10.93 0.72
C ASP A 88 19.02 -10.50 0.10
N HIS A 89 18.12 -9.92 0.90
CA HIS A 89 16.82 -9.42 0.45
C HIS A 89 16.47 -8.08 1.08
N GLY A 90 15.76 -7.24 0.32
CA GLY A 90 15.23 -5.99 0.82
C GLY A 90 14.01 -6.20 1.73
N TYR A 91 13.57 -5.12 2.37
CA TYR A 91 12.42 -5.15 3.26
C TYR A 91 11.48 -3.98 3.02
N TYR A 92 10.21 -4.19 3.37
CA TYR A 92 9.13 -3.20 3.34
C TYR A 92 8.73 -2.84 4.78
N LEU A 93 8.27 -1.62 4.98
CA LEU A 93 7.62 -1.22 6.23
C LEU A 93 6.12 -1.42 6.10
N GLY A 94 5.54 -2.20 7.00
CA GLY A 94 4.10 -2.43 7.06
C GLY A 94 3.55 -2.15 8.45
N ASP A 95 2.24 -2.04 8.56
CA ASP A 95 1.58 -1.93 9.84
C ASP A 95 1.46 -3.31 10.55
N GLY A 96 0.88 -3.31 11.76
CA GLY A 96 0.78 -4.51 12.58
C GLY A 96 -0.07 -5.63 11.98
N ILE A 97 -0.98 -5.34 11.02
CA ILE A 97 -1.89 -6.30 10.41
C ILE A 97 -1.18 -7.25 9.44
N TYR A 98 -0.14 -6.78 8.75
CA TYR A 98 0.59 -7.58 7.76
C TYR A 98 1.22 -8.85 8.37
N PRO A 99 1.50 -9.91 7.59
CA PRO A 99 2.10 -11.14 8.11
C PRO A 99 3.52 -10.90 8.67
N LYS A 100 3.97 -11.80 9.56
CA LYS A 100 5.34 -11.77 10.13
C LYS A 100 6.34 -12.42 9.17
N TRP A 101 6.55 -11.80 8.03
CA TRP A 101 7.58 -12.24 7.09
C TRP A 101 8.89 -11.51 7.34
N SER A 102 10.02 -12.14 7.01
CA SER A 102 11.36 -11.53 7.13
C SER A 102 11.51 -10.27 6.29
N THR A 103 10.72 -10.16 5.22
CA THR A 103 10.67 -9.01 4.30
C THR A 103 9.73 -7.89 4.75
N ILE A 104 8.98 -8.05 5.83
CA ILE A 104 8.06 -7.01 6.35
C ILE A 104 8.48 -6.63 7.77
N VAL A 105 8.94 -5.41 7.92
CA VAL A 105 9.33 -4.83 9.21
C VAL A 105 8.16 -4.05 9.78
N LYS A 106 7.67 -4.51 10.94
CA LYS A 106 6.53 -3.94 11.66
C LYS A 106 6.99 -3.16 12.88
N THR A 107 6.15 -2.27 13.38
CA THR A 107 6.38 -1.58 14.66
C THR A 107 6.36 -2.55 15.85
N ILE A 108 6.96 -2.15 16.95
CA ILE A 108 6.88 -2.85 18.23
C ILE A 108 5.70 -2.25 19.01
N PRO A 109 4.59 -2.98 19.19
CA PRO A 109 3.36 -2.41 19.76
C PRO A 109 3.48 -2.02 21.23
N ASN A 110 4.36 -2.67 22.01
CA ASN A 110 4.57 -2.41 23.43
C ASN A 110 6.08 -2.31 23.73
N PRO A 111 6.73 -1.19 23.38
CA PRO A 111 8.16 -1.03 23.59
C PRO A 111 8.49 -0.99 25.09
N GLN A 112 9.43 -1.83 25.53
CA GLN A 112 9.81 -2.00 26.94
C GLN A 112 11.02 -1.16 27.34
N ASN A 113 11.70 -0.53 26.39
CA ASN A 113 12.88 0.30 26.63
C ASN A 113 13.02 1.39 25.57
N ASN A 114 13.90 2.37 25.86
CA ASN A 114 14.11 3.53 24.99
C ASN A 114 14.54 3.15 23.56
N LYS A 115 15.31 2.08 23.39
CA LYS A 115 15.74 1.62 22.06
C LYS A 115 14.57 1.12 21.23
N GLN A 116 13.69 0.34 21.84
CA GLN A 116 12.46 -0.15 21.20
C GLN A 116 11.48 0.99 20.90
N SER A 117 11.33 1.94 21.83
CA SER A 117 10.49 3.14 21.64
C SER A 117 10.98 3.99 20.47
N LYS A 118 12.28 4.19 20.38
CA LYS A 118 12.89 4.95 19.27
C LYS A 118 12.70 4.22 17.94
N PHE A 119 12.89 2.90 17.91
CA PHE A 119 12.65 2.08 16.72
C PHE A 119 11.18 2.18 16.28
N ALA A 120 10.24 2.01 17.20
CA ALA A 120 8.79 2.08 16.89
C ALA A 120 8.44 3.46 16.29
N ALA A 121 8.88 4.54 16.93
CA ALA A 121 8.61 5.90 16.43
C ALA A 121 9.21 6.16 15.04
N MET A 122 10.44 5.69 14.78
CA MET A 122 11.06 5.82 13.46
C MET A 122 10.36 4.98 12.39
N GLN A 123 10.00 3.73 12.72
CA GLN A 123 9.29 2.84 11.82
C GLN A 123 7.91 3.41 11.45
N GLU A 124 7.15 3.87 12.43
CA GLU A 124 5.83 4.48 12.22
C GLU A 124 5.92 5.80 11.43
N GLY A 125 6.94 6.61 11.69
CA GLY A 125 7.21 7.83 10.92
C GLY A 125 7.49 7.53 9.46
N GLN A 126 8.40 6.61 9.20
CA GLN A 126 8.81 6.26 7.83
C GLN A 126 7.74 5.47 7.07
N ARG A 127 6.89 4.70 7.77
CA ARG A 127 5.76 4.00 7.15
C ARG A 127 4.76 4.96 6.48
N LYS A 128 4.67 6.19 6.96
CA LYS A 128 3.76 7.21 6.40
C LYS A 128 4.13 7.71 5.00
N ASP A 129 5.26 7.30 4.44
CA ASP A 129 5.65 7.68 3.08
C ASP A 129 4.60 7.26 2.05
N VAL A 130 4.05 6.05 2.15
CA VAL A 130 2.99 5.59 1.26
C VAL A 130 1.66 6.33 1.48
N GLU A 131 1.33 6.67 2.72
CA GLU A 131 0.17 7.51 3.02
C GLU A 131 0.34 8.91 2.39
N SER A 132 1.54 9.48 2.47
CA SER A 132 1.88 10.74 1.83
C SER A 132 1.80 10.65 0.30
N ALA A 133 2.23 9.54 -0.29
CA ALA A 133 2.07 9.30 -1.72
C ALA A 133 0.59 9.25 -2.14
N PHE A 134 -0.29 8.65 -1.33
CA PHE A 134 -1.74 8.70 -1.56
C PHE A 134 -2.30 10.13 -1.48
N VAL A 135 -1.85 10.93 -0.50
CA VAL A 135 -2.26 12.33 -0.38
C VAL A 135 -1.85 13.14 -1.62
N VAL A 136 -0.63 12.95 -2.11
CA VAL A 136 -0.16 13.58 -3.35
C VAL A 136 -1.01 13.15 -4.55
N LEU A 137 -1.32 11.86 -4.68
CA LEU A 137 -2.18 11.33 -5.73
C LEU A 137 -3.58 12.01 -5.69
N GLN A 138 -4.19 12.09 -4.50
CA GLN A 138 -5.49 12.71 -4.32
C GLN A 138 -5.48 14.23 -4.55
N SER A 139 -4.42 14.92 -4.17
CA SER A 139 -4.29 16.36 -4.38
C SER A 139 -4.12 16.74 -5.85
N ARG A 140 -3.42 15.90 -6.62
CA ARG A 140 -3.20 16.12 -8.05
C ARG A 140 -4.41 15.76 -8.90
N PHE A 141 -5.14 14.72 -8.52
CA PHE A 141 -6.25 14.20 -9.31
C PHE A 141 -7.55 14.25 -8.50
N ALA A 142 -8.32 15.33 -8.69
CA ALA A 142 -9.61 15.53 -8.01
C ALA A 142 -10.59 14.34 -8.17
N ILE A 143 -10.41 13.52 -9.19
CA ILE A 143 -11.22 12.32 -9.39
C ILE A 143 -10.94 11.25 -8.33
N VAL A 144 -9.72 11.17 -7.80
CA VAL A 144 -9.32 10.20 -6.77
C VAL A 144 -9.69 10.70 -5.37
N SER A 145 -9.75 12.03 -5.17
CA SER A 145 -10.19 12.62 -3.90
C SER A 145 -11.70 12.62 -3.71
N ASN A 146 -12.47 12.40 -4.79
CA ASN A 146 -13.93 12.34 -4.76
C ASN A 146 -14.45 10.92 -4.97
N PRO A 147 -15.67 10.58 -4.53
CA PRO A 147 -16.26 9.28 -4.79
C PRO A 147 -16.34 8.97 -6.28
N CYS A 148 -15.83 7.80 -6.65
CA CYS A 148 -15.81 7.34 -8.03
C CYS A 148 -17.24 7.16 -8.58
N ARG A 149 -17.52 7.76 -9.75
CA ARG A 149 -18.84 7.71 -10.42
C ARG A 149 -18.86 6.80 -11.64
N PHE A 150 -17.76 6.17 -12.01
CA PHE A 150 -17.73 5.23 -13.11
C PHE A 150 -18.41 3.91 -12.75
N TRP A 151 -19.03 3.27 -13.74
CA TRP A 151 -19.71 1.99 -13.55
C TRP A 151 -18.82 0.77 -13.74
N SER A 152 -17.76 0.89 -14.53
CA SER A 152 -16.92 -0.23 -14.92
C SER A 152 -15.65 -0.31 -14.08
N PRO A 153 -15.43 -1.40 -13.31
CA PRO A 153 -14.18 -1.62 -12.56
C PRO A 153 -12.94 -1.56 -13.45
N VAL A 154 -13.03 -2.09 -14.66
CA VAL A 154 -11.92 -2.09 -15.63
C VAL A 154 -11.54 -0.68 -16.05
N LYS A 155 -12.53 0.20 -16.28
CA LYS A 155 -12.26 1.61 -16.59
C LYS A 155 -11.63 2.33 -15.41
N ILE A 156 -12.12 2.06 -14.20
CA ILE A 156 -11.59 2.65 -12.97
C ILE A 156 -10.13 2.23 -12.79
N ALA A 157 -9.81 0.94 -12.95
CA ALA A 157 -8.44 0.44 -12.85
C ALA A 157 -7.50 1.14 -13.86
N LYS A 158 -7.90 1.22 -15.13
CA LYS A 158 -7.10 1.90 -16.17
C LYS A 158 -6.84 3.36 -15.82
N ILE A 159 -7.86 4.09 -15.36
CA ILE A 159 -7.75 5.49 -14.94
C ILE A 159 -6.78 5.61 -13.75
N THR A 160 -6.90 4.74 -12.75
CA THR A 160 -6.04 4.73 -11.57
C THR A 160 -4.57 4.50 -11.95
N TYR A 161 -4.28 3.49 -12.77
CA TYR A 161 -2.90 3.23 -13.24
C TYR A 161 -2.35 4.39 -14.08
N THR A 162 -3.18 5.05 -14.88
CA THR A 162 -2.78 6.24 -15.63
C THR A 162 -2.36 7.38 -14.70
N PHE A 163 -3.09 7.58 -13.60
CA PHE A 163 -2.73 8.62 -12.61
C PHE A 163 -1.42 8.31 -11.88
N PHE A 164 -1.16 7.04 -11.55
CA PHE A 164 0.15 6.64 -11.02
C PHE A 164 1.26 7.00 -11.98
N TYR A 165 1.07 6.67 -13.25
CA TYR A 165 2.03 6.97 -14.29
C TYR A 165 2.33 8.46 -14.37
N PHE A 166 1.31 9.31 -14.46
CA PHE A 166 1.49 10.77 -14.50
C PHE A 166 2.10 11.33 -13.22
N THR A 167 1.72 10.84 -12.04
CA THR A 167 2.32 11.30 -10.78
C THR A 167 3.83 11.08 -10.78
N GLN A 168 4.30 9.99 -11.34
CA GLN A 168 5.71 9.65 -11.40
C GLN A 168 6.49 10.46 -12.43
N TYR A 169 5.90 10.80 -13.57
CA TYR A 169 6.59 11.59 -14.61
C TYR A 169 6.79 13.05 -14.21
N ASP A 170 5.81 13.67 -13.58
CA ASP A 170 5.91 15.07 -13.15
C ASP A 170 6.92 15.29 -12.01
N TYR A 171 7.31 14.24 -11.29
CA TYR A 171 8.28 14.34 -10.18
C TYR A 171 9.74 14.38 -10.68
N LYS A 172 9.99 14.12 -11.96
CA LYS A 172 11.33 14.13 -12.59
C LYS A 172 11.63 15.40 -13.38
N GLY A 173 10.72 16.37 -13.40
CA GLY A 173 10.85 17.66 -14.10
C GLY A 173 11.49 18.75 -13.28
#